data_364631fb23ed51e2d926a3f03bed05e2
#
_entry.id   364631fb23ed51e2d926a3f03bed05e2
#
_cell.length_a   1.000
_cell.length_b   1.000
_cell.length_c   1.000
_cell.angle_alpha   90.00
_cell.angle_beta   90.00
_cell.angle_gamma   90.00
#
_symmetry.space_group_name_H-M   'P 1'
#
loop_
_entity.id
_entity.type
_entity.pdbx_description
1 polymer ?
#
loop_
_entity_poly.entity_id
_entity_poly.type
_entity_poly.pdbx_seq_one_letter_code
_entity_poly.pdbx_strand_id
1 'polypeptide(L)'
;VTGATGESKDRLSRIFEVLELLAGESAGMTVTQVSKAMGMPLSSTHNLLQRLVGSDAAVVSEDLRYSIGGRAVRYGIRIMDALQVRGLARKHLQELARSLGEDVYLAERFGNRVTYTDRVVGPRAMALDIRLGQRLFLHATSVGKLFAALDPELRDEALAGPLPQLTPATLVDPDALATEFDRIADQGYAVSDQESYAGIVGIAVPVRDAGDRVVAAIHLSALEAHRSPDQQLAWLEHIRETAAQVERSLGRVVPD
;
A
#
# COMPACT_ATOMS: atom_id res chain seq x y z
N VAL A 1 5.71 19.70 -31.34
CA VAL A 1 6.49 18.53 -31.79
C VAL A 1 6.89 17.75 -30.58
N THR A 2 6.22 16.65 -30.42
CA THR A 2 6.28 15.59 -29.44
C THR A 2 7.63 14.89 -29.41
N GLY A 3 8.21 14.73 -28.25
CA GLY A 3 9.26 13.79 -27.97
C GLY A 3 8.91 13.01 -26.70
N ALA A 4 8.07 11.96 -26.82
CA ALA A 4 7.96 10.95 -25.81
C ALA A 4 9.23 10.08 -25.88
N THR A 5 10.21 10.37 -25.03
CA THR A 5 11.31 9.45 -24.73
C THR A 5 10.74 8.25 -24.00
N GLY A 6 10.43 7.20 -24.77
CA GLY A 6 10.21 5.87 -24.22
C GLY A 6 11.53 5.39 -23.60
N GLU A 7 11.71 5.60 -22.29
CA GLU A 7 12.76 4.92 -21.55
C GLU A 7 12.58 3.42 -21.77
N SER A 8 13.59 2.81 -22.40
CA SER A 8 13.68 1.37 -22.54
C SER A 8 13.69 0.79 -21.12
N LYS A 9 12.53 0.29 -20.66
CA LYS A 9 12.42 -0.34 -19.34
C LYS A 9 13.58 -1.33 -19.17
N ASP A 10 14.35 -1.16 -18.09
CA ASP A 10 15.47 -2.01 -17.76
C ASP A 10 15.04 -3.48 -17.71
N ARG A 11 15.97 -4.37 -18.07
CA ARG A 11 15.73 -5.81 -18.10
C ARG A 11 15.26 -6.37 -16.76
N LEU A 12 15.76 -5.81 -15.66
CA LEU A 12 15.37 -6.21 -14.29
C LEU A 12 13.92 -5.81 -14.00
N SER A 13 13.51 -4.60 -14.36
CA SER A 13 12.13 -4.13 -14.19
C SER A 13 11.14 -5.03 -14.92
N ARG A 14 11.48 -5.49 -16.13
CA ARG A 14 10.63 -6.41 -16.89
C ARG A 14 10.44 -7.77 -16.22
N ILE A 15 11.46 -8.28 -15.50
CA ILE A 15 11.36 -9.52 -14.74
C ILE A 15 10.31 -9.38 -13.64
N PHE A 16 10.39 -8.30 -12.85
CA PHE A 16 9.42 -8.05 -11.79
C PHE A 16 8.01 -7.84 -12.32
N GLU A 17 7.85 -7.05 -13.39
CA GLU A 17 6.55 -6.82 -14.03
C GLU A 17 5.89 -8.11 -14.53
N VAL A 18 6.66 -9.03 -15.12
CA VAL A 18 6.13 -10.35 -15.56
C VAL A 18 5.73 -11.18 -14.35
N LEU A 19 6.53 -11.19 -13.27
CA LEU A 19 6.17 -11.92 -12.06
C LEU A 19 4.91 -11.35 -11.40
N GLU A 20 4.75 -10.03 -11.33
CA GLU A 20 3.54 -9.39 -10.84
C GLU A 20 2.32 -9.75 -11.70
N LEU A 21 2.48 -9.71 -13.02
CA LEU A 21 1.43 -10.08 -13.97
C LEU A 21 0.98 -11.54 -13.77
N LEU A 22 1.93 -12.48 -13.68
CA LEU A 22 1.63 -13.90 -13.47
C LEU A 22 1.03 -14.17 -12.06
N ALA A 23 1.43 -13.40 -11.05
CA ALA A 23 0.88 -13.52 -9.71
C ALA A 23 -0.59 -13.07 -9.62
N GLY A 24 -1.00 -12.13 -10.49
CA GLY A 24 -2.39 -11.66 -10.59
C GLY A 24 -3.35 -12.61 -11.32
N GLU A 25 -2.83 -13.63 -12.04
CA GLU A 25 -3.63 -14.52 -12.90
C GLU A 25 -3.59 -15.97 -12.43
N SER A 26 -4.55 -16.37 -11.63
CA SER A 26 -4.62 -17.73 -11.06
C SER A 26 -4.76 -18.83 -12.12
N ALA A 27 -5.40 -18.52 -13.28
CA ALA A 27 -5.55 -19.45 -14.41
C ALA A 27 -4.29 -19.59 -15.29
N GLY A 28 -3.24 -18.81 -14.97
CA GLY A 28 -2.05 -18.70 -15.79
C GLY A 28 -2.30 -17.96 -17.12
N MET A 29 -1.22 -17.55 -17.79
CA MET A 29 -1.25 -16.76 -19.03
C MET A 29 -0.48 -17.42 -20.17
N THR A 30 -1.00 -17.32 -21.38
CA THR A 30 -0.25 -17.72 -22.60
C THR A 30 0.83 -16.68 -22.91
N VAL A 31 1.87 -17.06 -23.65
CA VAL A 31 2.92 -16.13 -24.10
C VAL A 31 2.35 -14.92 -24.85
N THR A 32 1.28 -15.11 -25.61
CA THR A 32 0.60 -14.02 -26.36
C THR A 32 -0.07 -13.02 -25.41
N GLN A 33 -0.73 -13.51 -24.36
CA GLN A 33 -1.36 -12.65 -23.35
C GLN A 33 -0.30 -11.83 -22.60
N VAL A 34 0.80 -12.47 -22.16
CA VAL A 34 1.91 -11.76 -21.51
C VAL A 34 2.55 -10.75 -22.46
N SER A 35 2.82 -11.11 -23.71
CA SER A 35 3.36 -10.22 -24.74
C SER A 35 2.50 -8.96 -24.93
N LYS A 36 1.19 -9.14 -25.03
CA LYS A 36 0.23 -8.02 -25.17
C LYS A 36 0.22 -7.12 -23.92
N ALA A 37 0.15 -7.71 -22.72
CA ALA A 37 0.10 -6.98 -21.46
C ALA A 37 1.39 -6.18 -21.21
N MET A 38 2.55 -6.75 -21.57
CA MET A 38 3.87 -6.13 -21.41
C MET A 38 4.25 -5.17 -22.55
N GLY A 39 3.52 -5.13 -23.66
CA GLY A 39 3.91 -4.40 -24.87
C GLY A 39 5.24 -4.88 -25.46
N MET A 40 5.58 -6.17 -25.33
CA MET A 40 6.85 -6.74 -25.76
C MET A 40 6.68 -7.63 -27.02
N PRO A 41 7.71 -7.71 -27.89
CA PRO A 41 7.70 -8.69 -28.98
C PRO A 41 7.54 -10.12 -28.46
N LEU A 42 6.78 -10.96 -29.18
CA LEU A 42 6.46 -12.34 -28.79
C LEU A 42 7.72 -13.18 -28.51
N SER A 43 8.74 -13.08 -29.37
CA SER A 43 10.02 -13.78 -29.22
C SER A 43 10.78 -13.40 -27.96
N SER A 44 10.81 -12.08 -27.63
CA SER A 44 11.45 -11.58 -26.42
C SER A 44 10.70 -12.03 -25.16
N THR A 45 9.36 -12.01 -25.21
CA THR A 45 8.50 -12.49 -24.13
C THR A 45 8.70 -13.99 -23.90
N HIS A 46 8.71 -14.79 -24.95
CA HIS A 46 8.96 -16.24 -24.86
C HIS A 46 10.33 -16.52 -24.22
N ASN A 47 11.39 -15.85 -24.70
CA ASN A 47 12.73 -16.02 -24.13
C ASN A 47 12.80 -15.64 -22.65
N LEU A 48 12.09 -14.57 -22.23
CA LEU A 48 12.03 -14.15 -20.83
C LEU A 48 11.30 -15.21 -19.99
N LEU A 49 10.14 -15.67 -20.43
CA LEU A 49 9.35 -16.70 -19.75
C LEU A 49 10.13 -18.02 -19.62
N GLN A 50 10.84 -18.46 -20.66
CA GLN A 50 11.67 -19.66 -20.60
C GLN A 50 12.81 -19.52 -19.55
N ARG A 51 13.41 -18.35 -19.42
CA ARG A 51 14.43 -18.10 -18.37
C ARG A 51 13.81 -18.12 -16.97
N LEU A 52 12.59 -17.60 -16.80
CA LEU A 52 11.87 -17.67 -15.53
C LEU A 52 11.52 -19.12 -15.17
N VAL A 53 11.10 -19.93 -16.16
CA VAL A 53 10.88 -21.37 -15.98
C VAL A 53 12.18 -22.09 -15.61
N GLY A 54 13.27 -21.84 -16.32
CA GLY A 54 14.57 -22.43 -16.03
C GLY A 54 15.14 -22.07 -14.66
N SER A 55 14.67 -20.96 -14.06
CA SER A 55 15.04 -20.53 -12.70
C SER A 55 14.02 -20.92 -11.62
N ASP A 56 12.98 -21.68 -11.94
CA ASP A 56 11.86 -22.04 -11.04
C ASP A 56 11.08 -20.80 -10.51
N ALA A 57 11.22 -19.64 -11.19
CA ALA A 57 10.43 -18.44 -10.86
C ALA A 57 9.06 -18.45 -11.55
N ALA A 58 8.91 -19.18 -12.66
CA ALA A 58 7.64 -19.48 -13.31
C ALA A 58 7.56 -20.99 -13.59
N VAL A 59 6.36 -21.48 -13.87
CA VAL A 59 6.09 -22.83 -14.40
C VAL A 59 5.25 -22.69 -15.65
N VAL A 60 5.30 -23.70 -16.52
CA VAL A 60 4.47 -23.80 -17.72
C VAL A 60 3.69 -25.11 -17.69
N SER A 61 2.39 -25.03 -17.93
CA SER A 61 1.50 -26.18 -17.99
C SER A 61 1.52 -26.84 -19.37
N GLU A 62 0.88 -28.00 -19.52
CA GLU A 62 0.76 -28.75 -20.81
C GLU A 62 0.03 -27.93 -21.88
N ASP A 63 -0.92 -27.08 -21.50
CA ASP A 63 -1.64 -26.15 -22.38
C ASP A 63 -0.91 -24.81 -22.60
N LEU A 64 0.40 -24.78 -22.34
CA LEU A 64 1.30 -23.66 -22.58
C LEU A 64 0.91 -22.37 -21.82
N ARG A 65 0.34 -22.52 -20.63
CA ARG A 65 0.08 -21.40 -19.71
C ARG A 65 1.20 -21.28 -18.70
N TYR A 66 1.67 -20.05 -18.53
CA TYR A 66 2.70 -19.68 -17.56
C TYR A 66 2.04 -19.17 -16.28
N SER A 67 2.51 -19.63 -15.14
CA SER A 67 2.10 -19.18 -13.81
C SER A 67 3.31 -19.05 -12.87
N ILE A 68 3.10 -18.53 -11.66
CA ILE A 68 4.16 -18.35 -10.67
C ILE A 68 4.77 -19.69 -10.27
N GLY A 69 6.12 -19.76 -10.25
CA GLY A 69 6.90 -20.93 -9.86
C GLY A 69 7.27 -20.96 -8.39
N GLY A 70 7.72 -22.13 -7.92
CA GLY A 70 8.02 -22.38 -6.51
C GLY A 70 9.07 -21.47 -5.91
N ARG A 71 10.05 -21.02 -6.70
CA ARG A 71 11.08 -20.07 -6.22
C ARG A 71 10.48 -18.71 -5.90
N ALA A 72 9.60 -18.19 -6.75
CA ALA A 72 8.94 -16.91 -6.49
C ALA A 72 8.02 -16.99 -5.27
N VAL A 73 7.28 -18.10 -5.11
CA VAL A 73 6.48 -18.36 -3.90
C VAL A 73 7.34 -18.35 -2.64
N ARG A 74 8.48 -19.06 -2.65
CA ARG A 74 9.42 -19.07 -1.50
C ARG A 74 9.94 -17.69 -1.14
N TYR A 75 10.25 -16.85 -2.14
CA TYR A 75 10.66 -15.47 -1.88
C TYR A 75 9.53 -14.65 -1.27
N GLY A 76 8.31 -14.78 -1.80
CA GLY A 76 7.14 -14.11 -1.24
C GLY A 76 6.91 -14.46 0.23
N ILE A 77 6.95 -15.75 0.59
CA ILE A 77 6.81 -16.21 1.97
C ILE A 77 7.91 -15.61 2.86
N ARG A 78 9.18 -15.70 2.46
CA ARG A 78 10.30 -15.18 3.26
C ARG A 78 10.24 -13.67 3.45
N ILE A 79 9.82 -12.91 2.42
CA ILE A 79 9.62 -11.47 2.52
C ILE A 79 8.50 -11.17 3.52
N MET A 80 7.37 -11.86 3.42
CA MET A 80 6.24 -11.66 4.33
C MET A 80 6.58 -12.04 5.78
N ASP A 81 7.39 -13.09 6.00
CA ASP A 81 7.86 -13.47 7.34
C ASP A 81 8.85 -12.45 7.92
N ALA A 82 9.61 -11.76 7.07
CA ALA A 82 10.54 -10.71 7.49
C ALA A 82 9.83 -9.40 7.89
N LEU A 83 8.57 -9.20 7.52
CA LEU A 83 7.75 -8.05 7.92
C LEU A 83 7.23 -8.24 9.35
N GLN A 84 8.10 -8.00 10.34
CA GLN A 84 7.81 -8.24 11.77
C GLN A 84 6.58 -7.49 12.25
N VAL A 85 6.43 -6.20 11.89
CA VAL A 85 5.28 -5.37 12.30
C VAL A 85 3.98 -6.00 11.82
N ARG A 86 3.93 -6.47 10.56
CA ARG A 86 2.77 -7.15 9.99
C ARG A 86 2.36 -8.39 10.80
N GLY A 87 3.33 -9.24 11.16
CA GLY A 87 3.08 -10.46 11.95
C GLY A 87 2.46 -10.14 13.31
N LEU A 88 3.00 -9.14 14.01
CA LEU A 88 2.53 -8.70 15.33
C LEU A 88 1.16 -7.99 15.25
N ALA A 89 0.94 -7.19 14.21
CA ALA A 89 -0.28 -6.40 14.05
C ALA A 89 -1.51 -7.24 13.63
N ARG A 90 -1.32 -8.33 12.89
CA ARG A 90 -2.38 -9.06 12.18
C ARG A 90 -3.61 -9.39 13.06
N LYS A 91 -3.39 -9.92 14.26
CA LYS A 91 -4.49 -10.26 15.18
C LYS A 91 -5.28 -9.02 15.60
N HIS A 92 -4.59 -7.96 15.98
CA HIS A 92 -5.19 -6.69 16.41
C HIS A 92 -5.98 -6.02 15.28
N LEU A 93 -5.46 -6.07 14.04
CA LEU A 93 -6.19 -5.56 12.87
C LEU A 93 -7.47 -6.35 12.60
N GLN A 94 -7.47 -7.69 12.81
CA GLN A 94 -8.67 -8.52 12.67
C GLN A 94 -9.74 -8.17 13.70
N GLU A 95 -9.34 -7.92 14.94
CA GLU A 95 -10.26 -7.49 16.01
C GLU A 95 -10.82 -6.10 15.70
N LEU A 96 -9.98 -5.16 15.28
CA LEU A 96 -10.38 -3.80 14.88
C LEU A 96 -11.37 -3.81 13.71
N ALA A 97 -11.06 -4.50 12.62
CA ALA A 97 -11.95 -4.56 11.44
C ALA A 97 -13.32 -5.18 11.78
N ARG A 98 -13.34 -6.19 12.66
CA ARG A 98 -14.58 -6.81 13.12
C ARG A 98 -15.41 -5.86 14.00
N SER A 99 -14.77 -5.12 14.92
CA SER A 99 -15.47 -4.20 15.83
C SER A 99 -16.03 -2.99 15.10
N LEU A 100 -15.26 -2.42 14.16
CA LEU A 100 -15.68 -1.23 13.41
C LEU A 100 -16.56 -1.55 12.20
N GLY A 101 -16.44 -2.78 11.66
CA GLY A 101 -17.17 -3.22 10.47
C GLY A 101 -16.59 -2.70 9.15
N GLU A 102 -15.50 -1.96 9.17
CA GLU A 102 -14.85 -1.30 8.03
C GLU A 102 -13.52 -1.97 7.66
N ASP A 103 -12.99 -1.66 6.48
CA ASP A 103 -11.69 -2.16 6.05
C ASP A 103 -10.55 -1.50 6.83
N VAL A 104 -9.62 -2.34 7.29
CA VAL A 104 -8.43 -1.91 8.02
C VAL A 104 -7.18 -2.38 7.29
N TYR A 105 -6.19 -1.50 7.20
CA TYR A 105 -4.93 -1.75 6.52
C TYR A 105 -3.75 -1.49 7.46
N LEU A 106 -2.66 -2.21 7.25
CA LEU A 106 -1.34 -1.85 7.75
C LEU A 106 -0.54 -1.26 6.60
N ALA A 107 0.11 -0.14 6.84
CA ALA A 107 1.01 0.47 5.89
C ALA A 107 2.41 0.59 6.49
N GLU A 108 3.44 0.41 5.66
CA GLU A 108 4.84 0.50 6.05
C GLU A 108 5.62 1.31 5.02
N ARG A 109 6.77 1.85 5.46
CA ARG A 109 7.71 2.59 4.61
C ARG A 109 8.83 1.68 4.13
N PHE A 110 9.15 1.74 2.84
CA PHE A 110 10.29 1.07 2.20
C PHE A 110 11.08 2.10 1.39
N GLY A 111 12.19 2.59 1.93
CA GLY A 111 12.92 3.72 1.35
C GLY A 111 12.03 4.97 1.32
N ASN A 112 11.82 5.54 0.13
CA ASN A 112 10.94 6.69 -0.08
C ASN A 112 9.51 6.29 -0.52
N ARG A 113 9.12 5.04 -0.34
CA ARG A 113 7.78 4.55 -0.72
C ARG A 113 7.00 4.13 0.51
N VAL A 114 5.75 4.54 0.56
CA VAL A 114 4.77 4.08 1.53
C VAL A 114 3.78 3.18 0.80
N THR A 115 3.49 2.03 1.38
CA THR A 115 2.59 1.03 0.77
C THR A 115 1.81 0.28 1.82
N TYR A 116 0.65 -0.26 1.44
CA TYR A 116 -0.06 -1.21 2.29
C TYR A 116 0.59 -2.60 2.23
N THR A 117 0.92 -3.15 3.40
CA THR A 117 1.51 -4.49 3.56
C THR A 117 0.52 -5.53 4.04
N ASP A 118 -0.61 -5.10 4.62
CA ASP A 118 -1.70 -5.98 5.02
C ASP A 118 -3.06 -5.30 4.87
N ARG A 119 -4.10 -6.12 4.70
CA ARG A 119 -5.51 -5.72 4.66
C ARG A 119 -6.35 -6.72 5.42
N VAL A 120 -7.26 -6.23 6.22
CA VAL A 120 -8.35 -7.00 6.81
C VAL A 120 -9.67 -6.39 6.35
N VAL A 121 -10.44 -7.20 5.64
CA VAL A 121 -11.74 -6.80 5.10
C VAL A 121 -12.76 -6.82 6.22
N GLY A 122 -13.45 -5.71 6.44
CA GLY A 122 -14.53 -5.59 7.40
C GLY A 122 -15.86 -6.15 6.86
N PRO A 123 -16.82 -6.48 7.75
CA PRO A 123 -18.14 -7.01 7.34
C PRO A 123 -18.95 -6.07 6.42
N ARG A 124 -18.74 -4.75 6.53
CA ARG A 124 -19.42 -3.73 5.70
C ARG A 124 -18.57 -3.22 4.54
N ALA A 125 -17.43 -3.88 4.31
CA ALA A 125 -16.48 -3.44 3.31
C ALA A 125 -17.10 -3.30 1.93
N MET A 126 -16.81 -2.19 1.28
CA MET A 126 -16.92 -2.10 -0.18
C MET A 126 -15.66 -2.68 -0.81
N ALA A 127 -15.84 -3.35 -1.95
CA ALA A 127 -14.72 -3.85 -2.74
C ALA A 127 -13.98 -2.68 -3.42
N LEU A 128 -13.20 -1.92 -2.64
CA LEU A 128 -12.22 -1.02 -3.20
C LEU A 128 -11.04 -1.86 -3.71
N ASP A 129 -10.66 -1.66 -4.97
CA ASP A 129 -9.46 -2.32 -5.55
C ASP A 129 -8.17 -1.63 -5.04
N ILE A 130 -7.97 -1.66 -3.71
CA ILE A 130 -6.72 -1.20 -3.10
C ILE A 130 -5.75 -2.38 -3.09
N ARG A 131 -4.73 -2.30 -3.93
CA ARG A 131 -3.72 -3.36 -4.07
C ARG A 131 -2.62 -3.20 -3.03
N LEU A 132 -2.31 -4.28 -2.32
CA LEU A 132 -1.13 -4.35 -1.45
C LEU A 132 0.15 -4.18 -2.29
N GLY A 133 1.17 -3.54 -1.71
CA GLY A 133 2.44 -3.28 -2.38
C GLY A 133 2.44 -2.06 -3.32
N GLN A 134 1.29 -1.50 -3.67
CA GLN A 134 1.22 -0.31 -4.52
C GLN A 134 1.68 0.93 -3.76
N ARG A 135 2.46 1.80 -4.42
CA ARG A 135 2.89 3.09 -3.86
C ARG A 135 1.68 3.99 -3.61
N LEU A 136 1.62 4.56 -2.40
CA LEU A 136 0.58 5.52 -2.01
C LEU A 136 0.98 6.94 -2.36
N PHE A 137 0.01 7.78 -2.70
CA PHE A 137 0.22 9.21 -2.87
C PHE A 137 0.41 9.89 -1.52
N LEU A 138 1.55 10.58 -1.33
CA LEU A 138 1.91 11.25 -0.09
C LEU A 138 1.00 12.46 0.22
N HIS A 139 0.39 13.07 -0.79
CA HIS A 139 -0.45 14.27 -0.63
C HIS A 139 -1.94 13.98 -0.48
N ALA A 140 -2.43 12.80 -0.92
CA ALA A 140 -3.86 12.54 -1.06
C ALA A 140 -4.40 11.41 -0.16
N THR A 141 -3.55 10.47 0.26
CA THR A 141 -3.98 9.40 1.18
C THR A 141 -3.70 9.80 2.62
N SER A 142 -4.57 9.38 3.57
CA SER A 142 -4.31 9.65 5.00
C SER A 142 -2.98 9.05 5.46
N VAL A 143 -2.65 7.84 5.01
CA VAL A 143 -1.36 7.19 5.28
C VAL A 143 -0.20 7.98 4.69
N GLY A 144 -0.29 8.41 3.44
CA GLY A 144 0.73 9.21 2.78
C GLY A 144 0.98 10.53 3.51
N LYS A 145 -0.10 11.28 3.82
CA LYS A 145 -0.03 12.54 4.56
C LYS A 145 0.55 12.33 5.97
N LEU A 146 0.18 11.23 6.65
CA LEU A 146 0.72 10.91 7.96
C LEU A 146 2.24 10.70 7.92
N PHE A 147 2.73 9.87 7.01
CA PHE A 147 4.17 9.63 6.87
C PHE A 147 4.91 10.89 6.44
N ALA A 148 4.39 11.67 5.50
CA ALA A 148 4.99 12.95 5.09
C ALA A 148 5.02 13.98 6.24
N ALA A 149 4.01 14.01 7.09
CA ALA A 149 3.97 14.90 8.25
C ALA A 149 5.00 14.53 9.34
N LEU A 150 5.34 13.24 9.46
CA LEU A 150 6.20 12.71 10.52
C LEU A 150 7.63 12.37 10.06
N ASP A 151 7.93 12.53 8.78
CA ASP A 151 9.23 12.21 8.18
C ASP A 151 9.67 13.34 7.23
N PRO A 152 10.78 14.04 7.53
CA PRO A 152 11.23 15.18 6.72
C PRO A 152 11.55 14.83 5.27
N GLU A 153 12.14 13.65 4.99
CA GLU A 153 12.49 13.24 3.61
C GLU A 153 11.22 13.03 2.76
N LEU A 154 10.20 12.39 3.34
CA LEU A 154 8.92 12.18 2.66
C LEU A 154 8.12 13.48 2.52
N ARG A 155 8.25 14.41 3.49
CA ARG A 155 7.67 15.76 3.40
C ARG A 155 8.26 16.52 2.23
N ASP A 156 9.58 16.57 2.14
CA ASP A 156 10.28 17.26 1.05
C ASP A 156 9.91 16.66 -0.31
N GLU A 157 9.86 15.32 -0.41
CA GLU A 157 9.43 14.64 -1.63
C GLU A 157 7.98 14.98 -2.00
N ALA A 158 7.07 15.01 -1.02
CA ALA A 158 5.66 15.33 -1.27
C ALA A 158 5.48 16.76 -1.78
N LEU A 159 6.19 17.73 -1.19
CA LEU A 159 6.08 19.15 -1.54
C LEU A 159 6.80 19.49 -2.85
N ALA A 160 7.90 18.79 -3.19
CA ALA A 160 8.64 19.01 -4.43
C ALA A 160 8.07 18.24 -5.63
N GLY A 161 7.26 17.22 -5.38
CA GLY A 161 6.74 16.34 -6.42
C GLY A 161 5.48 16.87 -7.11
N PRO A 162 5.03 16.18 -8.17
CA PRO A 162 3.75 16.48 -8.77
C PRO A 162 2.61 16.13 -7.81
N LEU A 163 1.61 17.00 -7.71
CA LEU A 163 0.40 16.83 -6.91
C LEU A 163 -0.82 16.59 -7.84
N PRO A 164 -0.98 15.39 -8.42
CA PRO A 164 -2.10 15.11 -9.30
C PRO A 164 -3.42 15.24 -8.54
N GLN A 165 -4.38 15.93 -9.15
CA GLN A 165 -5.73 16.02 -8.64
C GLN A 165 -6.47 14.71 -8.93
N LEU A 166 -6.68 13.89 -7.88
CA LEU A 166 -7.35 12.58 -7.98
C LEU A 166 -8.87 12.73 -7.88
N THR A 167 -9.31 13.70 -7.07
CA THR A 167 -10.71 14.09 -6.87
C THR A 167 -10.81 15.62 -6.75
N PRO A 168 -12.02 16.19 -6.78
CA PRO A 168 -12.19 17.63 -6.49
C PRO A 168 -11.71 18.06 -5.10
N ALA A 169 -11.63 17.12 -4.13
CA ALA A 169 -11.21 17.39 -2.76
C ALA A 169 -9.69 17.24 -2.53
N THR A 170 -8.95 16.75 -3.53
CA THR A 170 -7.49 16.55 -3.40
C THR A 170 -6.78 17.89 -3.17
N LEU A 171 -5.92 17.95 -2.13
CA LEU A 171 -5.02 19.08 -1.90
C LEU A 171 -3.90 19.07 -2.93
N VAL A 172 -3.88 20.09 -3.79
CA VAL A 172 -2.89 20.24 -4.88
C VAL A 172 -2.04 21.52 -4.75
N ASP A 173 -2.31 22.32 -3.73
CA ASP A 173 -1.51 23.50 -3.38
C ASP A 173 -0.42 23.12 -2.37
N PRO A 174 0.88 23.33 -2.67
CA PRO A 174 1.97 22.93 -1.77
C PRO A 174 1.95 23.64 -0.39
N ASP A 175 1.52 24.90 -0.34
CA ASP A 175 1.48 25.67 0.93
C ASP A 175 0.34 25.17 1.82
N ALA A 176 -0.82 24.90 1.23
CA ALA A 176 -1.94 24.28 1.94
C ALA A 176 -1.58 22.87 2.42
N LEU A 177 -0.85 22.09 1.61
CA LEU A 177 -0.38 20.76 1.96
C LEU A 177 0.66 20.80 3.10
N ALA A 178 1.58 21.78 3.09
CA ALA A 178 2.55 21.97 4.16
C ALA A 178 1.84 22.29 5.49
N THR A 179 0.82 23.15 5.46
CA THR A 179 -0.03 23.48 6.62
C THR A 179 -0.77 22.25 7.14
N GLU A 180 -1.29 21.42 6.24
CA GLU A 180 -1.94 20.15 6.62
C GLU A 180 -0.96 19.18 7.28
N PHE A 181 0.29 19.10 6.79
CA PHE A 181 1.33 18.28 7.43
C PHE A 181 1.65 18.76 8.85
N ASP A 182 1.75 20.06 9.07
CA ASP A 182 1.97 20.62 10.42
C ASP A 182 0.81 20.25 11.34
N ARG A 183 -0.43 20.39 10.87
CA ARG A 183 -1.62 20.00 11.63
C ARG A 183 -1.61 18.51 11.99
N ILE A 184 -1.23 17.65 11.04
CA ILE A 184 -1.14 16.20 11.27
C ILE A 184 -0.05 15.86 12.28
N ALA A 185 1.11 16.52 12.22
CA ALA A 185 2.20 16.31 13.17
C ALA A 185 1.77 16.67 14.60
N ASP A 186 1.05 17.79 14.77
CA ASP A 186 0.57 18.26 16.07
C ASP A 186 -0.53 17.36 16.66
N GLN A 187 -1.50 16.93 15.85
CA GLN A 187 -2.63 16.13 16.34
C GLN A 187 -2.35 14.62 16.41
N GLY A 188 -1.28 14.14 15.74
CA GLY A 188 -0.82 12.75 15.77
C GLY A 188 -1.65 11.75 14.94
N TYR A 189 -2.48 12.22 14.02
CA TYR A 189 -3.22 11.37 13.07
C TYR A 189 -3.55 12.15 11.79
N ALA A 190 -3.86 11.43 10.70
CA ALA A 190 -4.25 12.03 9.43
C ALA A 190 -5.63 11.53 8.97
N VAL A 191 -6.34 12.43 8.29
CA VAL A 191 -7.60 12.12 7.62
C VAL A 191 -7.46 12.45 6.14
N SER A 192 -7.94 11.57 5.27
CA SER A 192 -8.18 11.85 3.85
C SER A 192 -9.69 11.86 3.64
N ASP A 193 -10.25 13.05 3.47
CA ASP A 193 -11.69 13.22 3.24
C ASP A 193 -11.97 13.28 1.75
N GLN A 194 -12.21 12.12 1.16
CA GLN A 194 -12.50 11.97 -0.26
C GLN A 194 -11.37 12.47 -1.19
N GLU A 195 -10.16 12.67 -0.66
CA GLU A 195 -9.03 13.25 -1.42
C GLU A 195 -8.41 12.26 -2.41
N SER A 196 -8.37 10.96 -2.08
CA SER A 196 -7.83 9.91 -2.95
C SER A 196 -8.89 9.18 -3.78
N TYR A 197 -10.08 9.01 -3.21
CA TYR A 197 -11.25 8.40 -3.86
C TYR A 197 -12.52 9.13 -3.42
N ALA A 198 -13.35 9.56 -4.39
CA ALA A 198 -14.64 10.19 -4.08
C ALA A 198 -15.53 9.25 -3.28
N GLY A 199 -16.20 9.78 -2.25
CA GLY A 199 -17.06 9.01 -1.36
C GLY A 199 -16.36 8.14 -0.33
N ILE A 200 -15.01 8.21 -0.22
CA ILE A 200 -14.21 7.43 0.73
C ILE A 200 -13.51 8.35 1.72
N VAL A 201 -13.61 8.00 2.99
CA VAL A 201 -12.86 8.62 4.09
C VAL A 201 -11.83 7.65 4.61
N GLY A 202 -10.59 8.13 4.76
CA GLY A 202 -9.49 7.38 5.35
C GLY A 202 -8.98 8.04 6.62
N ILE A 203 -8.72 7.25 7.67
CA ILE A 203 -8.08 7.72 8.92
C ILE A 203 -6.83 6.89 9.15
N ALA A 204 -5.71 7.53 9.41
CA ALA A 204 -4.43 6.88 9.67
C ALA A 204 -3.83 7.34 11.00
N VAL A 205 -3.32 6.37 11.78
CA VAL A 205 -2.63 6.58 13.06
C VAL A 205 -1.25 5.90 12.98
N PRO A 206 -0.17 6.54 13.46
CA PRO A 206 1.15 5.95 13.42
C PRO A 206 1.28 4.80 14.42
N VAL A 207 2.17 3.86 14.08
CA VAL A 207 2.67 2.81 14.99
C VAL A 207 4.16 3.05 15.16
N ARG A 208 4.62 3.15 16.41
CA ARG A 208 6.01 3.45 16.76
C ARG A 208 6.71 2.25 17.38
N ASP A 209 8.01 2.14 17.15
CA ASP A 209 8.85 1.14 17.82
C ASP A 209 9.32 1.63 19.22
N ALA A 210 10.11 0.79 19.91
CA ALA A 210 10.70 1.13 21.21
C ALA A 210 11.61 2.37 21.18
N GLY A 211 12.11 2.77 20.02
CA GLY A 211 12.91 3.98 19.80
C GLY A 211 12.09 5.20 19.39
N ASP A 212 10.78 5.16 19.52
CA ASP A 212 9.81 6.22 19.12
C ASP A 212 9.78 6.54 17.62
N ARG A 213 10.34 5.66 16.79
CA ARG A 213 10.32 5.83 15.32
C ARG A 213 9.02 5.29 14.75
N VAL A 214 8.43 6.03 13.82
CA VAL A 214 7.25 5.55 13.07
C VAL A 214 7.68 4.43 12.13
N VAL A 215 7.25 3.20 12.42
CA VAL A 215 7.59 1.99 11.65
C VAL A 215 6.45 1.52 10.78
N ALA A 216 5.21 1.88 11.13
CA ALA A 216 4.01 1.55 10.37
C ALA A 216 2.90 2.58 10.62
N ALA A 217 1.79 2.43 9.94
CA ALA A 217 0.53 3.11 10.22
C ALA A 217 -0.64 2.14 10.12
N ILE A 218 -1.59 2.26 11.03
CA ILE A 218 -2.90 1.59 10.92
C ILE A 218 -3.85 2.55 10.23
N HIS A 219 -4.50 2.08 9.19
CA HIS A 219 -5.44 2.86 8.38
C HIS A 219 -6.80 2.19 8.35
N LEU A 220 -7.84 2.98 8.60
CA LEU A 220 -9.23 2.62 8.37
C LEU A 220 -9.70 3.29 7.09
N SER A 221 -10.40 2.53 6.25
CA SER A 221 -11.08 3.03 5.04
C SER A 221 -12.58 2.75 5.17
N ALA A 222 -13.38 3.80 5.05
CA ALA A 222 -14.83 3.72 5.15
C ALA A 222 -15.51 4.58 4.08
N LEU A 223 -16.79 4.24 3.79
CA LEU A 223 -17.64 5.14 3.02
C LEU A 223 -17.89 6.44 3.78
N GLU A 224 -17.89 7.55 3.05
CA GLU A 224 -18.29 8.84 3.61
C GLU A 224 -19.71 8.78 4.21
N ALA A 225 -20.62 8.07 3.58
CA ALA A 225 -21.98 7.85 4.05
C ALA A 225 -22.09 7.13 5.41
N HIS A 226 -21.03 6.42 5.85
CA HIS A 226 -20.96 5.79 7.19
C HIS A 226 -20.44 6.76 8.26
N ARG A 227 -19.93 7.94 7.87
CA ARG A 227 -19.30 8.89 8.77
C ARG A 227 -20.33 9.83 9.40
N SER A 228 -20.31 9.91 10.74
CA SER A 228 -20.79 11.04 11.52
C SER A 228 -19.64 11.58 12.37
N PRO A 229 -19.74 12.79 12.96
CA PRO A 229 -18.71 13.29 13.88
C PRO A 229 -18.43 12.31 15.02
N ASP A 230 -19.44 11.77 15.67
CA ASP A 230 -19.30 10.80 16.77
C ASP A 230 -18.68 9.49 16.28
N GLN A 231 -19.07 9.02 15.10
CA GLN A 231 -18.49 7.81 14.51
C GLN A 231 -17.03 7.99 14.16
N GLN A 232 -16.63 9.16 13.65
CA GLN A 232 -15.24 9.45 13.33
C GLN A 232 -14.35 9.48 14.58
N LEU A 233 -14.85 10.05 15.68
CA LEU A 233 -14.17 10.05 16.98
C LEU A 233 -14.00 8.62 17.51
N ALA A 234 -15.08 7.82 17.48
CA ALA A 234 -15.04 6.43 17.90
C ALA A 234 -14.04 5.60 17.07
N TRP A 235 -14.00 5.78 15.75
CA TRP A 235 -13.03 5.14 14.88
C TRP A 235 -11.59 5.50 15.29
N LEU A 236 -11.32 6.80 15.51
CA LEU A 236 -10.01 7.28 15.88
C LEU A 236 -9.52 6.69 17.21
N GLU A 237 -10.40 6.64 18.23
CA GLU A 237 -10.09 6.04 19.53
C GLU A 237 -9.71 4.56 19.39
N HIS A 238 -10.52 3.76 18.71
CA HIS A 238 -10.23 2.34 18.51
C HIS A 238 -8.96 2.09 17.71
N ILE A 239 -8.68 2.93 16.69
CA ILE A 239 -7.43 2.81 15.92
C ILE A 239 -6.23 3.13 16.79
N ARG A 240 -6.30 4.17 17.65
CA ARG A 240 -5.25 4.53 18.59
C ARG A 240 -4.99 3.43 19.62
N GLU A 241 -6.04 2.86 20.19
CA GLU A 241 -5.91 1.71 21.12
C GLU A 241 -5.24 0.52 20.44
N THR A 242 -5.64 0.23 19.20
CA THR A 242 -5.03 -0.85 18.42
C THR A 242 -3.56 -0.55 18.10
N ALA A 243 -3.21 0.68 17.74
CA ALA A 243 -1.83 1.10 17.52
C ALA A 243 -1.00 0.91 18.80
N ALA A 244 -1.50 1.33 19.96
CA ALA A 244 -0.85 1.15 21.25
C ALA A 244 -0.62 -0.34 21.60
N GLN A 245 -1.56 -1.24 21.24
CA GLN A 245 -1.38 -2.68 21.44
C GLN A 245 -0.25 -3.25 20.56
N VAL A 246 -0.18 -2.82 19.30
CA VAL A 246 0.91 -3.21 18.38
C VAL A 246 2.25 -2.66 18.87
N GLU A 247 2.30 -1.40 19.30
CA GLU A 247 3.49 -0.75 19.85
C GLU A 247 4.03 -1.47 21.10
N ARG A 248 3.14 -1.89 22.02
CA ARG A 248 3.54 -2.74 23.16
C ARG A 248 4.16 -4.07 22.70
N SER A 249 3.62 -4.67 21.65
CA SER A 249 4.18 -5.89 21.07
C SER A 249 5.54 -5.66 20.40
N LEU A 250 5.84 -4.42 19.99
CA LEU A 250 7.14 -3.99 19.49
C LEU A 250 8.11 -3.55 20.60
N GLY A 251 7.72 -3.70 21.87
CA GLY A 251 8.54 -3.35 23.04
C GLY A 251 8.51 -1.87 23.44
N ARG A 252 7.58 -1.08 22.91
CA ARG A 252 7.39 0.33 23.32
C ARG A 252 6.63 0.39 24.64
N VAL A 253 7.11 1.22 25.56
CA VAL A 253 6.36 1.58 26.77
C VAL A 253 5.33 2.65 26.38
N VAL A 254 4.08 2.26 26.29
CA VAL A 254 2.98 3.18 26.00
C VAL A 254 2.36 3.61 27.33
N PRO A 255 2.31 4.93 27.65
CA PRO A 255 1.60 5.41 28.83
C PRO A 255 0.11 5.01 28.78
N ASP A 256 -0.46 4.74 29.96
CA ASP A 256 -1.90 4.44 30.12
C ASP A 256 -2.78 5.67 29.82
#